data_eac2b44a77596ccf0f44a19636de1f54
#
_entry.id   eac2b44a77596ccf0f44a19636de1f54
#
_cell.length_a   1.000
_cell.length_b   1.000
_cell.length_c   1.000
_cell.angle_alpha   90.00
_cell.angle_beta   90.00
_cell.angle_gamma   90.00
#
_symmetry.space_group_name_H-M   'P 1'
#
loop_
_entity.id
_entity.type
_entity.pdbx_description
1 polymer ?
#
loop_
_entity_poly.entity_id
_entity_poly.type
_entity_poly.pdbx_seq_one_letter_code
_entity_poly.pdbx_strand_id
1 'polypeptide(L)'
;MNWWIEEYKKYHAEQSTNYPGNNLKPQLIHVKDLVQDTKSKTLLDYGCGKGLQYTKWKHHEELGIDMPALYDPAVPSYDTLPDGPFDGVISTAVLEHIPEAHLPETFDQIFSRAERFVFLAICTRPAIAILPSGENAHCTLQPCTWWVEQIKKHSPRKVYTHVKTYGDDNDYAILNEDIYLEWFLDQI
;
A
#
# COMPACT_ATOMS: atom_id res chain seq x y z
N MET A 1 -7.84 -1.61 21.40
CA MET A 1 -8.21 -2.55 20.32
C MET A 1 -8.85 -1.72 19.22
N ASN A 2 -8.33 -1.75 18.02
CA ASN A 2 -8.82 -0.91 16.91
C ASN A 2 -10.11 -1.53 16.38
N TRP A 3 -11.26 -0.98 16.74
CA TRP A 3 -12.59 -1.50 16.41
C TRP A 3 -12.77 -1.75 14.89
N TRP A 4 -12.19 -0.91 14.06
CA TRP A 4 -12.27 -1.03 12.60
C TRP A 4 -11.55 -2.29 12.08
N ILE A 5 -10.43 -2.69 12.66
CA ILE A 5 -9.74 -3.94 12.30
C ILE A 5 -10.65 -5.15 12.59
N GLU A 6 -11.37 -5.13 13.71
CA GLU A 6 -12.30 -6.22 14.04
C GLU A 6 -13.48 -6.30 13.06
N GLU A 7 -13.97 -5.17 12.56
CA GLU A 7 -14.98 -5.16 11.50
C GLU A 7 -14.45 -5.76 10.19
N TYR A 8 -13.21 -5.45 9.82
CA TYR A 8 -12.57 -6.08 8.65
C TYR A 8 -12.32 -7.58 8.85
N LYS A 9 -11.92 -8.02 10.04
CA LYS A 9 -11.81 -9.47 10.37
C LYS A 9 -13.12 -10.20 10.15
N LYS A 10 -14.22 -9.65 10.64
CA LYS A 10 -15.56 -10.21 10.41
C LYS A 10 -15.88 -10.27 8.92
N TYR A 11 -15.69 -9.16 8.21
CA TYR A 11 -15.96 -9.08 6.77
C TYR A 11 -15.11 -10.08 5.95
N HIS A 12 -13.84 -10.27 6.29
CA HIS A 12 -12.98 -11.29 5.68
C HIS A 12 -13.49 -12.72 5.94
N ALA A 13 -14.05 -12.95 7.13
CA ALA A 13 -14.54 -14.28 7.52
C ALA A 13 -15.88 -14.64 6.86
N GLU A 14 -16.74 -13.66 6.54
CA GLU A 14 -18.06 -13.89 5.97
C GLU A 14 -18.02 -14.57 4.60
N GLN A 15 -17.05 -14.19 3.75
CA GLN A 15 -16.90 -14.76 2.41
C GLN A 15 -15.42 -14.90 2.04
N SER A 16 -15.09 -16.05 1.45
CA SER A 16 -13.73 -16.33 0.97
C SER A 16 -13.28 -15.36 -0.15
N THR A 17 -14.22 -14.73 -0.84
CA THR A 17 -13.98 -13.78 -1.94
C THR A 17 -13.76 -12.34 -1.48
N ASN A 18 -14.08 -12.00 -0.22
CA ASN A 18 -13.87 -10.66 0.30
C ASN A 18 -12.37 -10.35 0.43
N TYR A 19 -11.95 -9.21 -0.09
CA TYR A 19 -10.57 -8.73 -0.11
C TYR A 19 -9.53 -9.81 -0.47
N PRO A 20 -9.58 -10.31 -1.72
CA PRO A 20 -8.70 -11.42 -2.14
C PRO A 20 -7.22 -11.04 -2.21
N GLY A 21 -6.89 -9.74 -2.13
CA GLY A 21 -5.54 -9.22 -2.36
C GLY A 21 -5.18 -9.33 -3.84
N ASN A 22 -5.80 -8.49 -4.68
CA ASN A 22 -5.61 -8.45 -6.13
C ASN A 22 -5.55 -7.03 -6.71
N ASN A 23 -5.42 -6.02 -5.86
CA ASN A 23 -5.44 -4.61 -6.27
C ASN A 23 -4.09 -4.14 -6.87
N LEU A 24 -3.05 -4.96 -6.80
CA LEU A 24 -1.77 -4.67 -7.46
C LEU A 24 -1.85 -4.72 -8.99
N LYS A 25 -2.69 -5.59 -9.57
CA LYS A 25 -2.72 -5.81 -11.03
C LYS A 25 -2.85 -4.52 -11.86
N PRO A 26 -3.77 -3.59 -11.55
CA PRO A 26 -3.87 -2.32 -12.29
C PRO A 26 -2.67 -1.37 -12.06
N GLN A 27 -1.88 -1.62 -11.04
CA GLN A 27 -0.71 -0.81 -10.65
C GLN A 27 0.62 -1.46 -11.03
N LEU A 28 0.59 -2.68 -11.57
CA LEU A 28 1.75 -3.53 -11.74
C LEU A 28 2.87 -2.86 -12.55
N ILE A 29 2.51 -2.12 -13.60
CA ILE A 29 3.48 -1.40 -14.42
C ILE A 29 4.27 -0.36 -13.61
N HIS A 30 3.60 0.43 -12.78
CA HIS A 30 4.25 1.45 -11.96
C HIS A 30 5.18 0.84 -10.91
N VAL A 31 4.74 -0.25 -10.25
CA VAL A 31 5.57 -0.95 -9.27
C VAL A 31 6.75 -1.62 -9.94
N LYS A 32 6.57 -2.17 -11.15
CA LYS A 32 7.64 -2.79 -11.92
C LYS A 32 8.73 -1.78 -12.30
N ASP A 33 8.33 -0.61 -12.78
CA ASP A 33 9.26 0.47 -13.11
C ASP A 33 10.06 0.86 -11.85
N LEU A 34 9.40 1.07 -10.71
CA LEU A 34 10.06 1.36 -9.44
C LEU A 34 11.05 0.27 -9.01
N VAL A 35 10.66 -0.99 -9.09
CA VAL A 35 11.53 -2.14 -8.77
C VAL A 35 12.78 -2.15 -9.65
N GLN A 36 12.61 -1.92 -10.96
CA GLN A 36 13.71 -1.92 -11.92
C GLN A 36 14.64 -0.73 -11.71
N ASP A 37 14.09 0.46 -11.61
CA ASP A 37 14.82 1.71 -11.50
C ASP A 37 15.62 1.78 -10.19
N THR A 38 15.02 1.33 -9.08
CA THR A 38 15.68 1.28 -7.78
C THR A 38 16.49 0.01 -7.54
N LYS A 39 16.50 -0.95 -8.49
CA LYS A 39 17.14 -2.28 -8.35
C LYS A 39 16.70 -3.03 -7.10
N SER A 40 15.45 -2.87 -6.72
CA SER A 40 14.87 -3.48 -5.54
C SER A 40 14.70 -4.98 -5.69
N LYS A 41 14.86 -5.72 -4.59
CA LYS A 41 14.71 -7.17 -4.53
C LYS A 41 13.67 -7.60 -3.49
N THR A 42 13.52 -6.82 -2.43
CA THR A 42 12.65 -7.11 -1.31
C THR A 42 11.51 -6.10 -1.22
N LEU A 43 10.28 -6.58 -1.09
CA LEU A 43 9.10 -5.76 -0.91
C LEU A 43 8.29 -6.17 0.33
N LEU A 44 7.64 -5.20 0.94
CA LEU A 44 6.50 -5.39 1.83
C LEU A 44 5.22 -4.96 1.12
N ASP A 45 4.23 -5.83 1.08
CA ASP A 45 2.86 -5.48 0.69
C ASP A 45 2.03 -5.22 1.95
N TYR A 46 1.79 -3.94 2.21
CA TYR A 46 1.06 -3.45 3.39
C TYR A 46 -0.44 -3.35 3.08
N GLY A 47 -1.24 -4.20 3.69
CA GLY A 47 -2.66 -4.39 3.39
C GLY A 47 -2.89 -5.39 2.25
N CYS A 48 -2.16 -6.51 2.28
CA CYS A 48 -2.15 -7.50 1.20
C CYS A 48 -3.46 -8.29 1.03
N GLY A 49 -4.45 -8.12 1.93
CA GLY A 49 -5.63 -8.97 1.97
C GLY A 49 -5.25 -10.45 2.11
N LYS A 50 -5.90 -11.32 1.36
CA LYS A 50 -5.58 -12.76 1.33
C LYS A 50 -4.36 -13.12 0.47
N GLY A 51 -3.64 -12.14 -0.07
CA GLY A 51 -2.39 -12.31 -0.80
C GLY A 51 -2.48 -13.11 -2.10
N LEU A 52 -3.69 -13.24 -2.71
CA LEU A 52 -3.87 -14.04 -3.93
C LEU A 52 -3.08 -13.51 -5.11
N GLN A 53 -2.74 -12.22 -5.13
CA GLN A 53 -1.88 -11.62 -6.15
C GLN A 53 -0.48 -12.26 -6.23
N TYR A 54 -0.02 -12.87 -5.16
CA TYR A 54 1.26 -13.57 -5.12
C TYR A 54 1.08 -15.09 -5.10
N THR A 55 0.21 -15.61 -4.25
CA THR A 55 0.06 -17.07 -4.09
C THR A 55 -0.60 -17.73 -5.30
N LYS A 56 -1.52 -17.03 -5.98
CA LYS A 56 -2.26 -17.54 -7.13
C LYS A 56 -1.78 -16.97 -8.45
N TRP A 57 -1.61 -15.64 -8.56
CA TRP A 57 -1.33 -14.96 -9.82
C TRP A 57 0.15 -14.66 -10.05
N LYS A 58 1.00 -14.91 -9.04
CA LYS A 58 2.46 -14.84 -9.18
C LYS A 58 3.02 -13.50 -9.65
N HIS A 59 2.35 -12.38 -9.28
CA HIS A 59 2.81 -11.05 -9.74
C HIS A 59 4.23 -10.69 -9.29
N HIS A 60 4.76 -11.30 -8.21
CA HIS A 60 6.16 -11.13 -7.82
C HIS A 60 7.13 -11.63 -8.90
N GLU A 61 6.78 -12.70 -9.63
CA GLU A 61 7.58 -13.20 -10.76
C GLU A 61 7.59 -12.18 -11.91
N GLU A 62 6.46 -11.51 -12.19
CA GLU A 62 6.38 -10.44 -13.19
C GLU A 62 7.18 -9.20 -12.79
N LEU A 63 7.30 -8.92 -11.49
CA LEU A 63 8.13 -7.86 -10.93
C LEU A 63 9.62 -8.21 -10.92
N GLY A 64 9.99 -9.47 -11.04
CA GLY A 64 11.38 -9.96 -10.97
C GLY A 64 11.98 -9.90 -9.56
N ILE A 65 11.14 -10.12 -8.55
CA ILE A 65 11.51 -10.12 -7.13
C ILE A 65 11.16 -11.45 -6.46
N ASP A 66 11.72 -11.68 -5.28
CA ASP A 66 11.32 -12.78 -4.41
C ASP A 66 9.88 -12.59 -3.90
N MET A 67 9.32 -13.63 -3.25
CA MET A 67 8.02 -13.54 -2.60
C MET A 67 8.02 -12.38 -1.59
N PRO A 68 7.14 -11.38 -1.73
CA PRO A 68 7.10 -10.25 -0.80
C PRO A 68 6.73 -10.67 0.62
N ALA A 69 7.17 -9.91 1.59
CA ALA A 69 6.58 -9.95 2.92
C ALA A 69 5.14 -9.43 2.84
N LEU A 70 4.21 -10.11 3.50
CA LEU A 70 2.79 -9.83 3.46
C LEU A 70 2.30 -9.38 4.83
N TYR A 71 1.54 -8.29 4.87
CA TYR A 71 0.92 -7.79 6.08
C TYR A 71 -0.52 -7.35 5.83
N ASP A 72 -1.43 -7.84 6.65
CA ASP A 72 -2.81 -7.37 6.75
C ASP A 72 -3.36 -7.67 8.14
N PRO A 73 -3.67 -6.65 8.97
CA PRO A 73 -4.07 -6.85 10.37
C PRO A 73 -5.41 -7.58 10.53
N ALA A 74 -6.19 -7.69 9.46
CA ALA A 74 -7.47 -8.38 9.46
C ALA A 74 -7.39 -9.83 8.95
N VAL A 75 -6.22 -10.28 8.46
CA VAL A 75 -6.01 -11.64 7.95
C VAL A 75 -5.08 -12.42 8.89
N PRO A 76 -5.56 -13.45 9.62
CA PRO A 76 -4.78 -14.14 10.64
C PRO A 76 -3.44 -14.71 10.19
N SER A 77 -3.29 -15.04 8.91
CA SER A 77 -2.02 -15.55 8.35
C SER A 77 -0.99 -14.44 8.10
N TYR A 78 -1.39 -13.17 8.16
CA TYR A 78 -0.59 -11.99 7.82
C TYR A 78 -0.74 -10.85 8.84
N ASP A 79 -1.29 -11.11 10.03
CA ASP A 79 -1.62 -10.09 11.04
C ASP A 79 -0.41 -9.60 11.86
N THR A 80 0.73 -10.20 11.66
CA THR A 80 2.00 -9.77 12.27
C THR A 80 2.77 -8.89 11.30
N LEU A 81 2.95 -7.61 11.64
CA LEU A 81 3.69 -6.68 10.83
C LEU A 81 5.18 -7.07 10.79
N PRO A 82 5.72 -7.44 9.61
CA PRO A 82 7.11 -7.88 9.51
C PRO A 82 8.10 -6.77 9.89
N ASP A 83 9.20 -7.17 10.51
CA ASP A 83 10.32 -6.26 10.73
C ASP A 83 10.99 -5.94 9.38
N GLY A 84 11.39 -4.66 9.23
CA GLY A 84 12.13 -4.19 8.05
C GLY A 84 13.63 -4.18 8.26
N PRO A 85 14.35 -3.49 7.39
CA PRO A 85 13.84 -2.75 6.25
C PRO A 85 13.62 -3.62 5.00
N PHE A 86 12.79 -3.09 4.07
CA PHE A 86 12.61 -3.64 2.72
C PHE A 86 13.06 -2.60 1.69
N ASP A 87 13.53 -3.02 0.52
CA ASP A 87 13.87 -2.09 -0.56
C ASP A 87 12.67 -1.20 -0.93
N GLY A 88 11.47 -1.80 -1.00
CA GLY A 88 10.24 -1.07 -1.24
C GLY A 88 9.08 -1.49 -0.35
N VAL A 89 8.15 -0.56 -0.13
CA VAL A 89 6.85 -0.85 0.50
C VAL A 89 5.74 -0.41 -0.46
N ILE A 90 4.80 -1.30 -0.70
CA ILE A 90 3.62 -0.99 -1.50
C ILE A 90 2.35 -1.11 -0.67
N SER A 91 1.37 -0.26 -0.96
CA SER A 91 0.04 -0.34 -0.35
C SER A 91 -1.01 0.05 -1.41
N THR A 92 -1.89 -0.89 -1.76
CA THR A 92 -2.82 -0.72 -2.87
C THR A 92 -4.26 -0.98 -2.45
N ALA A 93 -5.09 0.06 -2.47
CA ALA A 93 -6.47 0.06 -1.97
C ALA A 93 -6.54 -0.36 -0.49
N VAL A 94 -5.90 0.42 0.37
CA VAL A 94 -5.80 0.15 1.82
C VAL A 94 -6.04 1.40 2.64
N LEU A 95 -5.39 2.52 2.31
CA LEU A 95 -5.38 3.71 3.16
C LEU A 95 -6.78 4.34 3.29
N GLU A 96 -7.60 4.25 2.27
CA GLU A 96 -9.00 4.67 2.28
C GLU A 96 -9.89 3.89 3.26
N HIS A 97 -9.42 2.71 3.69
CA HIS A 97 -10.09 1.87 4.69
C HIS A 97 -9.69 2.20 6.13
N ILE A 98 -8.70 3.06 6.33
CA ILE A 98 -8.16 3.39 7.64
C ILE A 98 -8.75 4.73 8.11
N PRO A 99 -9.36 4.80 9.31
CA PRO A 99 -9.85 6.06 9.84
C PRO A 99 -8.72 7.10 9.95
N GLU A 100 -9.01 8.37 9.65
CA GLU A 100 -8.00 9.45 9.60
C GLU A 100 -7.13 9.51 10.87
N ALA A 101 -7.71 9.25 12.03
CA ALA A 101 -7.00 9.27 13.31
C ALA A 101 -5.88 8.21 13.41
N HIS A 102 -5.92 7.15 12.58
CA HIS A 102 -4.92 6.06 12.58
C HIS A 102 -3.94 6.15 11.41
N LEU A 103 -4.15 7.06 10.46
CA LEU A 103 -3.25 7.24 9.32
C LEU A 103 -1.81 7.63 9.74
N PRO A 104 -1.58 8.53 10.72
CA PRO A 104 -0.22 8.87 11.14
C PRO A 104 0.61 7.64 11.55
N GLU A 105 0.04 6.78 12.41
CA GLU A 105 0.70 5.53 12.81
C GLU A 105 0.94 4.60 11.62
N THR A 106 -0.02 4.51 10.69
CA THR A 106 0.10 3.71 9.47
C THR A 106 1.23 4.22 8.58
N PHE A 107 1.32 5.53 8.37
CA PHE A 107 2.43 6.11 7.60
C PHE A 107 3.78 5.84 8.26
N ASP A 108 3.89 5.99 9.58
CA ASP A 108 5.12 5.68 10.31
C ASP A 108 5.50 4.19 10.16
N GLN A 109 4.53 3.28 10.19
CA GLN A 109 4.77 1.85 9.95
C GLN A 109 5.28 1.58 8.53
N ILE A 110 4.70 2.21 7.52
CA ILE A 110 5.08 2.08 6.10
C ILE A 110 6.49 2.65 5.88
N PHE A 111 6.70 3.90 6.25
CA PHE A 111 7.95 4.61 5.95
C PHE A 111 9.15 4.12 6.76
N SER A 112 8.96 3.66 7.99
CA SER A 112 10.04 3.08 8.80
C SER A 112 10.57 1.76 8.22
N ARG A 113 9.81 1.12 7.32
CA ARG A 113 10.16 -0.15 6.68
C ARG A 113 10.67 -0.02 5.25
N ALA A 114 10.60 1.17 4.66
CA ALA A 114 11.06 1.42 3.30
C ALA A 114 12.48 1.99 3.28
N GLU A 115 13.37 1.38 2.49
CA GLU A 115 14.72 1.93 2.26
C GLU A 115 14.82 2.79 1.02
N ARG A 116 14.15 2.41 -0.07
CA ARG A 116 14.31 3.04 -1.39
C ARG A 116 13.03 3.71 -1.86
N PHE A 117 11.92 2.96 -1.92
CA PHE A 117 10.67 3.54 -2.40
C PHE A 117 9.43 3.12 -1.60
N VAL A 118 8.41 3.96 -1.70
CA VAL A 118 7.04 3.66 -1.29
C VAL A 118 6.10 3.92 -2.48
N PHE A 119 5.18 2.99 -2.74
CA PHE A 119 4.11 3.15 -3.72
C PHE A 119 2.75 3.01 -3.04
N LEU A 120 1.94 4.05 -3.14
CA LEU A 120 0.61 4.12 -2.55
C LEU A 120 -0.45 4.31 -3.64
N ALA A 121 -1.39 3.37 -3.77
CA ALA A 121 -2.54 3.52 -4.64
C ALA A 121 -3.82 3.59 -3.81
N ILE A 122 -4.54 4.70 -3.87
CA ILE A 122 -5.63 5.07 -2.95
C ILE A 122 -6.92 5.33 -3.73
N CYS A 123 -8.02 4.71 -3.33
CA CYS A 123 -9.33 4.93 -3.92
C CYS A 123 -10.01 6.14 -3.30
N THR A 124 -10.53 7.06 -4.14
CA THR A 124 -11.16 8.31 -3.69
C THR A 124 -12.69 8.29 -3.75
N ARG A 125 -13.29 7.17 -4.13
CA ARG A 125 -14.75 6.99 -4.18
C ARG A 125 -15.24 6.01 -3.11
N PRO A 126 -16.53 6.07 -2.72
CA PRO A 126 -17.12 5.10 -1.80
C PRO A 126 -16.93 3.66 -2.29
N ALA A 127 -16.72 2.74 -1.37
CA ALA A 127 -16.69 1.31 -1.65
C ALA A 127 -18.09 0.78 -2.01
N ILE A 128 -18.11 -0.30 -2.79
CA ILE A 128 -19.34 -1.10 -2.93
C ILE A 128 -19.59 -1.90 -1.64
N ALA A 129 -18.51 -2.27 -0.95
CA ALA A 129 -18.56 -3.04 0.28
C ALA A 129 -19.08 -2.22 1.47
N ILE A 130 -20.00 -2.82 2.22
CA ILE A 130 -20.51 -2.30 3.50
C ILE A 130 -20.02 -3.25 4.58
N LEU A 131 -19.47 -2.69 5.64
CA LEU A 131 -18.98 -3.46 6.78
C LEU A 131 -20.15 -4.02 7.60
N PRO A 132 -19.94 -5.05 8.44
CA PRO A 132 -20.96 -5.59 9.33
C PRO A 132 -21.60 -4.55 10.26
N SER A 133 -20.87 -3.48 10.59
CA SER A 133 -21.38 -2.32 11.33
C SER A 133 -22.41 -1.49 10.56
N GLY A 134 -22.54 -1.67 9.24
CA GLY A 134 -23.37 -0.85 8.36
C GLY A 134 -22.64 0.36 7.76
N GLU A 135 -21.37 0.58 8.08
CA GLU A 135 -20.55 1.66 7.55
C GLU A 135 -19.96 1.30 6.18
N ASN A 136 -19.72 2.31 5.33
CA ASN A 136 -18.99 2.09 4.09
C ASN A 136 -17.54 1.67 4.38
N ALA A 137 -17.05 0.68 3.66
CA ALA A 137 -15.68 0.19 3.86
C ALA A 137 -14.61 1.26 3.55
N HIS A 138 -14.86 2.23 2.68
CA HIS A 138 -13.99 3.39 2.52
C HIS A 138 -14.43 4.49 3.51
N CYS A 139 -13.72 4.63 4.61
CA CYS A 139 -14.03 5.60 5.65
C CYS A 139 -13.26 6.92 5.52
N THR A 140 -12.16 6.94 4.72
CA THR A 140 -11.35 8.13 4.48
C THR A 140 -11.35 8.45 2.99
N LEU A 141 -12.25 9.33 2.58
CA LEU A 141 -12.43 9.75 1.18
C LEU A 141 -11.95 11.18 1.00
N GLN A 142 -10.73 11.34 0.49
CA GLN A 142 -10.07 12.63 0.35
C GLN A 142 -9.41 12.74 -1.04
N PRO A 143 -9.25 13.97 -1.61
CA PRO A 143 -8.57 14.17 -2.88
C PRO A 143 -7.06 13.90 -2.79
N CYS A 144 -6.40 13.69 -3.94
CA CYS A 144 -4.96 13.43 -4.02
C CYS A 144 -4.12 14.47 -3.26
N THR A 145 -4.47 15.75 -3.39
CA THR A 145 -3.76 16.85 -2.72
C THR A 145 -3.75 16.70 -1.20
N TRP A 146 -4.87 16.31 -0.62
CA TRP A 146 -4.96 16.04 0.83
C TRP A 146 -4.06 14.86 1.24
N TRP A 147 -4.13 13.75 0.50
CA TRP A 147 -3.28 12.58 0.77
C TRP A 147 -1.81 12.94 0.70
N VAL A 148 -1.39 13.67 -0.33
CA VAL A 148 -0.01 14.14 -0.49
C VAL A 148 0.43 15.00 0.69
N GLU A 149 -0.41 15.92 1.18
CA GLU A 149 -0.10 16.74 2.34
C GLU A 149 0.07 15.92 3.64
N GLN A 150 -0.75 14.89 3.85
CA GLN A 150 -0.58 14.01 5.01
C GLN A 150 0.69 13.17 4.87
N ILE A 151 0.90 12.53 3.73
CA ILE A 151 2.04 11.65 3.47
C ILE A 151 3.38 12.40 3.60
N LYS A 152 3.46 13.63 3.11
CA LYS A 152 4.67 14.48 3.25
C LYS A 152 5.15 14.67 4.68
N LYS A 153 4.27 14.63 5.67
CA LYS A 153 4.64 14.79 7.09
C LYS A 153 5.41 13.59 7.63
N HIS A 154 5.27 12.45 7.00
CA HIS A 154 5.83 11.16 7.44
C HIS A 154 6.88 10.60 6.48
N SER A 155 6.87 11.03 5.21
CA SER A 155 7.81 10.56 4.20
C SER A 155 9.23 11.09 4.46
N PRO A 156 10.21 10.23 4.81
CA PRO A 156 11.59 10.65 4.95
C PRO A 156 12.15 11.09 3.60
N ARG A 157 12.98 12.13 3.57
CA ARG A 157 13.56 12.65 2.34
C ARG A 157 14.32 11.58 1.52
N LYS A 158 14.84 10.55 2.18
CA LYS A 158 15.59 9.46 1.54
C LYS A 158 14.74 8.40 0.84
N VAL A 159 13.40 8.49 0.93
CA VAL A 159 12.48 7.49 0.35
C VAL A 159 11.72 8.12 -0.82
N TYR A 160 11.92 7.56 -2.01
CA TYR A 160 11.19 7.94 -3.21
C TYR A 160 9.74 7.49 -3.12
N THR A 161 8.80 8.43 -3.16
CA THR A 161 7.41 8.10 -2.85
C THR A 161 6.48 8.45 -4.00
N HIS A 162 5.76 7.46 -4.50
CA HIS A 162 4.70 7.60 -5.48
C HIS A 162 3.33 7.49 -4.82
N VAL A 163 2.49 8.48 -5.07
CA VAL A 163 1.09 8.52 -4.61
C VAL A 163 0.20 8.56 -5.84
N LYS A 164 -0.66 7.58 -6.00
CA LYS A 164 -1.65 7.51 -7.08
C LYS A 164 -3.03 7.43 -6.48
N THR A 165 -3.92 8.33 -6.89
CA THR A 165 -5.35 8.21 -6.58
C THR A 165 -6.11 7.70 -7.80
N TYR A 166 -7.26 7.10 -7.57
CA TYR A 166 -8.18 6.61 -8.61
C TYR A 166 -9.63 6.59 -8.08
N GLY A 167 -10.58 6.65 -8.99
CA GLY A 167 -12.00 6.73 -8.63
C GLY A 167 -12.59 8.06 -9.03
N ASP A 168 -13.02 8.89 -8.07
CA ASP A 168 -13.59 10.21 -8.33
C ASP A 168 -12.48 11.24 -8.57
N ASP A 169 -11.31 11.06 -7.98
CA ASP A 169 -10.10 11.82 -8.24
C ASP A 169 -9.02 10.87 -8.80
N ASN A 170 -8.53 11.15 -9.99
CA ASN A 170 -7.51 10.36 -10.67
C ASN A 170 -6.27 11.22 -10.89
N ASP A 171 -5.36 11.20 -9.93
CA ASP A 171 -4.16 12.02 -9.96
C ASP A 171 -2.92 11.19 -9.57
N TYR A 172 -1.75 11.78 -9.79
CA TYR A 172 -0.47 11.13 -9.54
C TYR A 172 0.54 12.16 -9.02
N ALA A 173 1.15 11.89 -7.90
CA ALA A 173 2.17 12.74 -7.30
C ALA A 173 3.42 11.94 -6.95
N ILE A 174 4.57 12.58 -7.13
CA ILE A 174 5.88 12.05 -6.76
C ILE A 174 6.46 12.95 -5.67
N LEU A 175 6.95 12.33 -4.59
CA LEU A 175 7.64 13.02 -3.50
C LEU A 175 9.09 12.57 -3.47
N ASN A 176 9.98 13.51 -3.13
CA ASN A 176 11.43 13.28 -3.03
C ASN A 176 12.05 12.81 -4.36
N GLU A 177 11.65 13.40 -5.46
CA GLU A 177 12.12 13.08 -6.82
C GLU A 177 13.62 13.32 -7.00
N ASP A 178 14.19 14.26 -6.26
CA ASP A 178 15.62 14.58 -6.26
C ASP A 178 16.48 13.36 -5.88
N ILE A 179 16.03 12.50 -5.00
CA ILE A 179 16.75 11.29 -4.59
C ILE A 179 16.83 10.26 -5.71
N TYR A 180 15.79 10.13 -6.51
CA TYR A 180 15.80 9.24 -7.68
C TYR A 180 16.91 9.61 -8.66
N LEU A 181 17.11 10.92 -8.87
CA LEU A 181 18.20 11.43 -9.71
C LEU A 181 19.58 11.13 -9.11
N GLU A 182 19.75 11.24 -7.79
CA GLU A 182 21.01 10.89 -7.12
C GLU A 182 21.34 9.40 -7.31
N TRP A 183 20.38 8.50 -7.11
CA TRP A 183 20.60 7.06 -7.34
C TRP A 183 20.92 6.71 -8.78
N PHE A 184 20.34 7.41 -9.75
CA PHE A 184 20.61 7.20 -11.16
C PHE A 184 22.03 7.68 -11.54
N LEU A 185 22.47 8.82 -10.97
CA LEU A 185 23.79 9.38 -11.23
C LEU A 185 24.93 8.56 -10.60
N ASP A 186 24.71 7.95 -9.46
CA ASP A 186 25.69 7.07 -8.80
C ASP A 186 25.93 5.74 -9.57
N GLN A 187 25.21 5.50 -10.66
CA GLN A 187 25.31 4.28 -11.47
C GLN A 187 25.99 4.49 -12.83
N ILE A 188 26.34 5.71 -13.18
CA ILE A 188 27.06 6.12 -14.40
C ILE A 188 28.53 6.33 -14.07
#